data_c17899def364cd19a4bb6c4689450469
#
_entry.id   c17899def364cd19a4bb6c4689450469
#
_cell.length_a   1.000
_cell.length_b   1.000
_cell.length_c   1.000
_cell.angle_alpha   90.00
_cell.angle_beta   90.00
_cell.angle_gamma   90.00
#
_symmetry.space_group_name_H-M   'P 1'
#
loop_
_entity.id
_entity.type
_entity.pdbx_description
1 polymer ?
#
loop_
_entity_poly.entity_id
_entity_poly.type
_entity_poly.pdbx_seq_one_letter_code
_entity_poly.pdbx_strand_id
1 'polypeptide(L)'
;MHGSYIQYVRFKGKDRAGDIIHEFKFDGNLCKSLPKIDTFIETSISIKRPIPVSVLREEIVSQYPYWATRELLMNAIMHRDYDSNAPIQFYEYDDRIEIQNPGGLYGKVSPINFPNVSDYRNPFIAEAMKVLGYVNRFSRGVYRVQKELQENGNGEAMFDFSLHTAFRVVENVSKKYFEEGFGTDTQETSRKHPENIQKTSRKHPENQNNPTTNN
;
A
#
# COMPACT_ATOMS: atom_id res chain seq x y z
N MET A 1 -24.12 3.16 -18.63
CA MET A 1 -22.79 3.74 -18.86
C MET A 1 -21.79 2.59 -18.97
N HIS A 2 -21.38 2.24 -20.19
CA HIS A 2 -20.32 1.27 -20.43
C HIS A 2 -18.99 1.98 -20.13
N GLY A 3 -18.17 1.45 -19.23
CA GLY A 3 -16.87 2.03 -18.89
C GLY A 3 -16.74 2.74 -17.56
N SER A 4 -17.83 3.04 -16.85
CA SER A 4 -17.78 3.66 -15.52
C SER A 4 -17.46 2.62 -14.44
N TYR A 5 -16.20 2.25 -14.31
CA TYR A 5 -15.75 1.31 -13.29
C TYR A 5 -14.34 1.67 -12.79
N ILE A 6 -13.97 1.09 -11.67
CA ILE A 6 -12.60 1.11 -11.16
C ILE A 6 -12.00 -0.25 -11.42
N GLN A 7 -10.85 -0.27 -12.06
CA GLN A 7 -10.06 -1.46 -12.30
C GLN A 7 -8.85 -1.45 -11.36
N TYR A 8 -8.86 -2.35 -10.37
CA TYR A 8 -7.70 -2.61 -9.56
C TYR A 8 -6.88 -3.73 -10.19
N VAL A 9 -5.56 -3.52 -10.27
CA VAL A 9 -4.59 -4.53 -10.71
C VAL A 9 -3.35 -4.44 -9.85
N ARG A 10 -2.93 -5.59 -9.29
CA ARG A 10 -1.64 -5.72 -8.62
C ARG A 10 -0.65 -6.40 -9.53
N PHE A 11 0.43 -5.70 -9.82
CA PHE A 11 1.56 -6.20 -10.59
C PHE A 11 2.68 -6.68 -9.66
N LYS A 12 3.38 -7.73 -10.07
CA LYS A 12 4.63 -8.15 -9.45
C LYS A 12 5.76 -7.24 -9.97
N GLY A 13 6.54 -6.68 -9.04
CA GLY A 13 7.61 -5.75 -9.39
C GLY A 13 7.16 -4.29 -9.43
N LYS A 14 7.86 -3.47 -10.21
CA LYS A 14 7.73 -2.01 -10.17
C LYS A 14 7.11 -1.40 -11.42
N ASP A 15 6.69 -2.19 -12.37
CA ASP A 15 6.12 -1.74 -13.63
C ASP A 15 5.02 -2.67 -14.16
N ARG A 16 4.37 -2.26 -15.25
CA ARG A 16 3.26 -2.99 -15.87
C ARG A 16 3.70 -4.19 -16.71
N ALA A 17 5.01 -4.43 -16.86
CA ALA A 17 5.54 -5.60 -17.56
C ALA A 17 5.58 -6.84 -16.65
N GLY A 18 5.43 -6.64 -15.32
CA GLY A 18 5.36 -7.73 -14.36
C GLY A 18 4.08 -8.56 -14.47
N ASP A 19 4.13 -9.77 -13.93
CA ASP A 19 2.96 -10.66 -13.85
C ASP A 19 1.82 -10.00 -13.05
N ILE A 20 0.58 -10.22 -13.46
CA ILE A 20 -0.60 -9.82 -12.71
C ILE A 20 -0.81 -10.81 -11.57
N ILE A 21 -0.76 -10.32 -10.33
CA ILE A 21 -0.99 -11.12 -9.12
C ILE A 21 -2.48 -11.18 -8.80
N HIS A 22 -3.16 -10.03 -8.86
CA HIS A 22 -4.59 -9.89 -8.59
C HIS A 22 -5.23 -8.84 -9.50
N GLU A 23 -6.48 -9.08 -9.85
CA GLU A 23 -7.32 -8.14 -10.58
C GLU A 23 -8.72 -8.12 -9.98
N PHE A 24 -9.28 -6.92 -9.76
CA PHE A 24 -10.66 -6.71 -9.34
C PHE A 24 -11.32 -5.58 -10.13
N LYS A 25 -12.60 -5.75 -10.38
CA LYS A 25 -13.42 -4.73 -11.05
C LYS A 25 -14.56 -4.29 -10.13
N PHE A 26 -14.62 -3.00 -9.85
CA PHE A 26 -15.71 -2.38 -9.10
C PHE A 26 -16.59 -1.63 -10.08
N ASP A 27 -17.70 -2.23 -10.46
CA ASP A 27 -18.63 -1.69 -11.46
C ASP A 27 -20.07 -1.57 -10.92
N GLY A 28 -20.95 -1.03 -11.78
CA GLY A 28 -22.37 -0.89 -11.51
C GLY A 28 -22.72 0.38 -10.76
N ASN A 29 -23.69 0.29 -9.86
CA ASN A 29 -24.20 1.44 -9.11
C ASN A 29 -23.21 1.88 -8.03
N LEU A 30 -22.83 3.17 -8.03
CA LEU A 30 -21.87 3.73 -7.07
C LEU A 30 -22.30 3.49 -5.60
N CYS A 31 -23.58 3.60 -5.26
CA CYS A 31 -24.05 3.33 -3.90
C CYS A 31 -23.77 1.89 -3.42
N LYS A 32 -23.65 0.94 -4.36
CA LYS A 32 -23.29 -0.46 -4.05
C LYS A 32 -21.80 -0.72 -4.15
N SER A 33 -21.10 0.03 -5.00
CA SER A 33 -19.66 -0.15 -5.21
C SER A 33 -18.82 0.55 -4.14
N LEU A 34 -19.25 1.73 -3.66
CA LEU A 34 -18.53 2.50 -2.65
C LEU A 34 -18.24 1.71 -1.37
N PRO A 35 -19.22 1.02 -0.73
CA PRO A 35 -18.92 0.20 0.46
C PRO A 35 -17.93 -0.94 0.17
N LYS A 36 -17.99 -1.55 -1.02
CA LYS A 36 -17.07 -2.62 -1.42
C LYS A 36 -15.65 -2.09 -1.58
N ILE A 37 -15.50 -0.92 -2.20
CA ILE A 37 -14.21 -0.24 -2.38
C ILE A 37 -13.64 0.13 -1.01
N ASP A 38 -14.46 0.67 -0.14
CA ASP A 38 -14.09 1.08 1.21
C ASP A 38 -13.53 -0.11 2.01
N THR A 39 -14.27 -1.22 2.04
CA THR A 39 -13.81 -2.47 2.66
C THR A 39 -12.53 -3.00 2.01
N PHE A 40 -12.44 -2.95 0.68
CA PHE A 40 -11.24 -3.41 -0.04
C PHE A 40 -10.00 -2.61 0.33
N ILE A 41 -10.10 -1.29 0.42
CA ILE A 41 -8.98 -0.44 0.86
C ILE A 41 -8.57 -0.82 2.28
N GLU A 42 -9.53 -0.98 3.19
CA GLU A 42 -9.25 -1.31 4.60
C GLU A 42 -8.58 -2.67 4.76
N THR A 43 -9.06 -3.69 4.05
CA THR A 43 -8.66 -5.10 4.28
C THR A 43 -7.52 -5.58 3.38
N SER A 44 -7.35 -4.98 2.20
CA SER A 44 -6.41 -5.48 1.19
C SER A 44 -5.27 -4.50 0.88
N ILE A 45 -5.49 -3.21 1.07
CA ILE A 45 -4.51 -2.17 0.73
C ILE A 45 -3.85 -1.62 2.00
N SER A 46 -4.63 -1.25 3.01
CA SER A 46 -4.12 -0.66 4.25
C SER A 46 -3.67 -1.73 5.25
N ILE A 47 -2.81 -2.63 4.79
CA ILE A 47 -2.28 -3.70 5.65
C ILE A 47 -1.42 -3.09 6.74
N LYS A 48 -1.68 -3.51 7.99
CA LYS A 48 -1.02 -2.99 9.19
C LYS A 48 -0.11 -4.04 9.79
N ARG A 49 1.03 -3.60 10.32
CA ARG A 49 1.89 -4.44 11.17
C ARG A 49 2.46 -3.65 12.34
N PRO A 50 2.72 -4.28 13.48
CA PRO A 50 3.51 -3.66 14.54
C PRO A 50 4.98 -3.60 14.13
N ILE A 51 5.64 -2.48 14.43
CA ILE A 51 7.07 -2.31 14.34
C ILE A 51 7.63 -1.92 15.70
N PRO A 52 8.70 -2.54 16.22
CA PRO A 52 9.29 -2.17 17.48
C PRO A 52 10.02 -0.82 17.36
N VAL A 53 9.62 0.14 18.19
CA VAL A 53 10.27 1.47 18.30
C VAL A 53 11.15 1.59 19.52
N SER A 54 11.08 0.62 20.44
CA SER A 54 11.98 0.44 21.58
C SER A 54 11.90 -1.01 22.08
N VAL A 55 12.73 -1.35 23.08
CA VAL A 55 12.72 -2.70 23.70
C VAL A 55 11.33 -3.12 24.20
N LEU A 56 10.51 -2.17 24.65
CA LEU A 56 9.21 -2.45 25.29
C LEU A 56 8.01 -1.83 24.56
N ARG A 57 8.23 -1.17 23.41
CA ARG A 57 7.15 -0.42 22.73
C ARG A 57 7.14 -0.67 21.23
N GLU A 58 5.95 -0.92 20.73
CA GLU A 58 5.66 -1.05 19.30
C GLU A 58 4.76 0.10 18.82
N GLU A 59 4.85 0.41 17.52
CA GLU A 59 3.98 1.30 16.79
C GLU A 59 3.30 0.52 15.66
N ILE A 60 2.02 0.78 15.44
CA ILE A 60 1.30 0.19 14.31
C ILE A 60 1.51 1.05 13.08
N VAL A 61 2.10 0.49 12.05
CA VAL A 61 2.34 1.16 10.77
C VAL A 61 1.54 0.47 9.67
N SER A 62 0.87 1.27 8.85
CA SER A 62 0.16 0.81 7.66
C SER A 62 1.10 0.81 6.45
N GLN A 63 0.92 -0.15 5.55
CA GLN A 63 1.56 -0.11 4.23
C GLN A 63 1.17 1.17 3.50
N TYR A 64 -0.13 1.46 3.49
CA TYR A 64 -0.75 2.70 3.05
C TYR A 64 -1.77 3.15 4.09
N PRO A 65 -1.82 4.43 4.50
CA PRO A 65 -2.84 4.92 5.41
C PRO A 65 -4.22 4.82 4.77
N TYR A 66 -5.13 4.08 5.41
CA TYR A 66 -6.49 3.85 4.91
C TYR A 66 -7.19 5.14 4.46
N TRP A 67 -7.16 6.17 5.31
CA TRP A 67 -7.88 7.40 5.02
C TRP A 67 -7.29 8.15 3.82
N ALA A 68 -5.95 8.16 3.66
CA ALA A 68 -5.28 8.83 2.54
C ALA A 68 -5.63 8.16 1.20
N THR A 69 -5.43 6.84 1.09
CA THR A 69 -5.75 6.08 -0.13
C THR A 69 -7.24 6.17 -0.47
N ARG A 70 -8.11 6.07 0.55
CA ARG A 70 -9.56 6.25 0.39
C ARG A 70 -9.90 7.62 -0.18
N GLU A 71 -9.37 8.70 0.38
CA GLU A 71 -9.62 10.06 -0.09
C GLU A 71 -9.17 10.27 -1.53
N LEU A 72 -7.99 9.77 -1.91
CA LEU A 72 -7.49 9.85 -3.27
C LEU A 72 -8.42 9.13 -4.26
N LEU A 73 -8.93 7.96 -3.89
CA LEU A 73 -9.83 7.20 -4.75
C LEU A 73 -11.24 7.83 -4.83
N MET A 74 -11.75 8.37 -3.72
CA MET A 74 -13.02 9.12 -3.72
C MET A 74 -12.92 10.38 -4.59
N ASN A 75 -11.80 11.09 -4.55
CA ASN A 75 -11.54 12.22 -5.45
C ASN A 75 -11.51 11.78 -6.92
N ALA A 76 -10.90 10.64 -7.23
CA ALA A 76 -10.92 10.10 -8.59
C ALA A 76 -12.36 9.84 -9.08
N ILE A 77 -13.23 9.29 -8.23
CA ILE A 77 -14.66 9.06 -8.58
C ILE A 77 -15.39 10.38 -8.80
N MET A 78 -15.21 11.38 -7.93
CA MET A 78 -15.88 12.69 -8.07
C MET A 78 -15.46 13.47 -9.31
N HIS A 79 -14.17 13.38 -9.67
CA HIS A 79 -13.60 14.17 -10.76
C HIS A 79 -13.44 13.41 -12.06
N ARG A 80 -13.88 12.14 -12.11
CA ARG A 80 -13.84 11.32 -13.32
C ARG A 80 -14.58 11.98 -14.47
N ASP A 81 -14.03 11.85 -15.67
CA ASP A 81 -14.78 12.11 -16.90
C ASP A 81 -15.67 10.91 -17.21
N TYR A 82 -16.99 11.05 -16.99
CA TYR A 82 -17.96 9.98 -17.19
C TYR A 82 -18.37 9.79 -18.66
N ASP A 83 -17.97 10.69 -19.57
CA ASP A 83 -18.11 10.51 -21.01
C ASP A 83 -16.99 9.62 -21.58
N SER A 84 -15.90 9.45 -20.82
CA SER A 84 -14.82 8.53 -21.16
C SER A 84 -15.19 7.07 -20.90
N ASN A 85 -14.85 6.17 -21.86
CA ASN A 85 -14.99 4.73 -21.69
C ASN A 85 -13.85 4.09 -20.89
N ALA A 86 -12.77 4.84 -20.61
CA ALA A 86 -11.65 4.31 -19.82
C ALA A 86 -12.05 4.17 -18.33
N PRO A 87 -11.59 3.14 -17.61
CA PRO A 87 -11.80 3.00 -16.17
C PRO A 87 -10.97 3.99 -15.38
N ILE A 88 -11.30 4.18 -14.09
CA ILE A 88 -10.33 4.61 -13.10
C ILE A 88 -9.36 3.43 -12.91
N GLN A 89 -8.08 3.65 -13.18
CA GLN A 89 -7.03 2.65 -12.97
C GLN A 89 -6.50 2.81 -11.55
N PHE A 90 -6.59 1.74 -10.76
CA PHE A 90 -6.07 1.66 -9.42
C PHE A 90 -5.02 0.54 -9.42
N TYR A 91 -3.75 0.90 -9.65
CA TYR A 91 -2.66 -0.04 -9.84
C TYR A 91 -1.74 -0.08 -8.63
N GLU A 92 -1.44 -1.27 -8.15
CA GLU A 92 -0.51 -1.52 -7.06
C GLU A 92 0.73 -2.24 -7.59
N TYR A 93 1.88 -1.73 -7.19
CA TYR A 93 3.21 -2.29 -7.43
C TYR A 93 3.87 -2.65 -6.10
N ASP A 94 5.06 -3.22 -6.14
CA ASP A 94 5.77 -3.59 -4.91
C ASP A 94 6.19 -2.36 -4.06
N ASP A 95 6.30 -1.18 -4.69
CA ASP A 95 6.79 0.04 -4.05
C ASP A 95 5.77 1.20 -3.99
N ARG A 96 4.64 1.10 -4.67
CA ARG A 96 3.66 2.19 -4.75
C ARG A 96 2.29 1.75 -5.24
N ILE A 97 1.35 2.66 -5.06
CA ILE A 97 0.04 2.67 -5.72
C ILE A 97 0.02 3.82 -6.73
N GLU A 98 -0.62 3.60 -7.88
CA GLU A 98 -0.98 4.62 -8.86
C GLU A 98 -2.50 4.64 -9.04
N ILE A 99 -3.11 5.81 -8.87
CA ILE A 99 -4.52 6.04 -9.21
C ILE A 99 -4.56 6.99 -10.40
N GLN A 100 -5.00 6.48 -11.55
CA GLN A 100 -5.15 7.28 -12.77
C GLN A 100 -6.61 7.42 -13.13
N ASN A 101 -7.06 8.66 -13.21
CA ASN A 101 -8.43 9.03 -13.45
C ASN A 101 -8.60 9.57 -14.88
N PRO A 102 -9.57 9.06 -15.68
CA PRO A 102 -9.94 9.71 -16.94
C PRO A 102 -10.44 11.14 -16.69
N GLY A 103 -9.92 12.08 -17.47
CA GLY A 103 -10.16 13.51 -17.34
C GLY A 103 -9.07 14.20 -16.53
N GLY A 104 -8.47 15.23 -17.13
CA GLY A 104 -7.48 16.10 -16.46
C GLY A 104 -8.11 17.02 -15.42
N LEU A 105 -7.38 18.05 -15.00
CA LEU A 105 -7.93 19.12 -14.16
C LEU A 105 -9.16 19.75 -14.81
N TYR A 106 -10.10 20.23 -13.98
CA TYR A 106 -11.39 20.72 -14.48
C TYR A 106 -11.66 22.16 -14.07
N GLY A 107 -12.34 22.90 -14.96
CA GLY A 107 -12.82 24.25 -14.72
C GLY A 107 -11.70 25.23 -14.42
N LYS A 108 -11.71 25.82 -13.22
CA LYS A 108 -10.74 26.83 -12.77
C LYS A 108 -9.45 26.23 -12.20
N VAL A 109 -9.40 24.91 -12.02
CA VAL A 109 -8.23 24.22 -11.44
C VAL A 109 -7.13 24.08 -12.49
N SER A 110 -5.93 24.44 -12.11
CA SER A 110 -4.71 24.35 -12.92
C SER A 110 -3.54 23.80 -12.10
N PRO A 111 -2.45 23.33 -12.71
CA PRO A 111 -1.27 22.89 -11.97
C PRO A 111 -0.69 23.95 -11.03
N ILE A 112 -0.87 25.24 -11.37
CA ILE A 112 -0.32 26.37 -10.59
C ILE A 112 -1.13 26.60 -9.31
N ASN A 113 -2.45 26.41 -9.35
CA ASN A 113 -3.32 26.72 -8.22
C ASN A 113 -3.80 25.49 -7.44
N PHE A 114 -3.49 24.28 -7.91
CA PHE A 114 -3.77 23.05 -7.17
C PHE A 114 -2.88 22.96 -5.91
N PRO A 115 -3.39 22.52 -4.76
CA PRO A 115 -4.77 22.12 -4.46
C PRO A 115 -5.61 23.27 -3.85
N ASN A 116 -5.18 24.53 -3.97
CA ASN A 116 -5.82 25.69 -3.31
C ASN A 116 -7.18 26.06 -3.93
N VAL A 117 -7.38 25.74 -5.20
CA VAL A 117 -8.64 25.97 -5.92
C VAL A 117 -9.29 24.64 -6.18
N SER A 118 -10.60 24.57 -5.97
CA SER A 118 -11.42 23.38 -6.29
C SER A 118 -12.54 23.76 -7.24
N ASP A 119 -12.80 22.87 -8.19
CA ASP A 119 -13.96 22.90 -9.07
C ASP A 119 -14.42 21.46 -9.32
N TYR A 120 -15.71 21.23 -9.46
CA TYR A 120 -16.25 19.89 -9.56
C TYR A 120 -16.71 19.59 -10.99
N ARG A 121 -16.11 18.58 -11.62
CA ARG A 121 -16.60 18.05 -12.90
C ARG A 121 -18.00 17.43 -12.75
N ASN A 122 -18.28 16.77 -11.63
CA ASN A 122 -19.53 16.08 -11.36
C ASN A 122 -20.16 16.56 -10.04
N PRO A 123 -20.76 17.78 -10.00
CA PRO A 123 -21.26 18.37 -8.78
C PRO A 123 -22.35 17.53 -8.09
N PHE A 124 -23.22 16.85 -8.86
CA PHE A 124 -24.25 15.97 -8.28
C PHE A 124 -23.66 14.72 -7.62
N ILE A 125 -22.61 14.13 -8.20
CA ILE A 125 -21.90 12.99 -7.57
C ILE A 125 -21.17 13.46 -6.31
N ALA A 126 -20.51 14.60 -6.37
CA ALA A 126 -19.83 15.18 -5.22
C ALA A 126 -20.81 15.45 -4.06
N GLU A 127 -21.98 16.01 -4.34
CA GLU A 127 -22.99 16.28 -3.32
C GLU A 127 -23.57 14.97 -2.75
N ALA A 128 -23.89 13.99 -3.58
CA ALA A 128 -24.35 12.68 -3.12
C ALA A 128 -23.30 11.99 -2.23
N MET A 129 -22.02 12.04 -2.57
CA MET A 129 -20.95 11.47 -1.78
C MET A 129 -20.75 12.20 -0.45
N LYS A 130 -20.98 13.51 -0.38
CA LYS A 130 -21.01 14.29 0.88
C LYS A 130 -22.16 13.87 1.78
N VAL A 131 -23.37 13.74 1.22
CA VAL A 131 -24.55 13.31 1.98
C VAL A 131 -24.36 11.90 2.54
N LEU A 132 -23.75 11.00 1.78
CA LEU A 132 -23.44 9.63 2.18
C LEU A 132 -22.23 9.52 3.12
N GLY A 133 -21.55 10.63 3.42
CA GLY A 133 -20.41 10.65 4.34
C GLY A 133 -19.07 10.14 3.73
N TYR A 134 -18.99 9.95 2.42
CA TYR A 134 -17.77 9.50 1.76
C TYR A 134 -16.76 10.63 1.53
N VAL A 135 -17.17 11.87 1.57
CA VAL A 135 -16.33 13.04 1.29
C VAL A 135 -16.53 14.14 2.31
N ASN A 136 -15.46 14.82 2.69
CA ASN A 136 -15.50 15.96 3.59
C ASN A 136 -15.97 17.25 2.89
N ARG A 137 -16.67 18.14 3.66
CA ARG A 137 -17.29 19.37 3.14
C ARG A 137 -16.32 20.54 2.88
N PHE A 138 -15.05 20.45 3.31
CA PHE A 138 -14.19 21.64 3.47
C PHE A 138 -12.99 21.71 2.51
N SER A 139 -12.96 20.96 1.41
CA SER A 139 -11.86 20.96 0.42
C SER A 139 -10.45 20.79 1.03
N ARG A 140 -10.36 20.08 2.18
CA ARG A 140 -9.11 19.84 2.91
C ARG A 140 -8.50 18.47 2.64
N GLY A 141 -9.10 17.68 1.73
CA GLY A 141 -8.74 16.29 1.50
C GLY A 141 -7.28 16.11 1.15
N VAL A 142 -6.78 16.85 0.14
CA VAL A 142 -5.39 16.74 -0.33
C VAL A 142 -4.38 17.09 0.77
N TYR A 143 -4.61 18.15 1.55
CA TYR A 143 -3.72 18.53 2.64
C TYR A 143 -3.65 17.47 3.74
N ARG A 144 -4.78 16.88 4.07
CA ARG A 144 -4.83 15.80 5.05
C ARG A 144 -4.17 14.53 4.52
N VAL A 145 -4.35 14.20 3.23
CA VAL A 145 -3.64 13.11 2.57
C VAL A 145 -2.13 13.27 2.74
N GLN A 146 -1.59 14.43 2.37
CA GLN A 146 -0.15 14.68 2.50
C GLN A 146 0.34 14.51 3.95
N LYS A 147 -0.40 15.06 4.90
CA LYS A 147 -0.06 14.94 6.32
C LYS A 147 -0.05 13.48 6.78
N GLU A 148 -1.10 12.73 6.50
CA GLU A 148 -1.21 11.32 6.93
C GLU A 148 -0.14 10.44 6.29
N LEU A 149 0.17 10.67 5.01
CA LEU A 149 1.25 9.96 4.32
C LEU A 149 2.62 10.25 4.94
N GLN A 150 2.92 11.51 5.26
CA GLN A 150 4.18 11.89 5.91
C GLN A 150 4.29 11.26 7.31
N GLU A 151 3.25 11.35 8.13
CA GLU A 151 3.22 10.78 9.48
C GLU A 151 3.42 9.26 9.47
N ASN A 152 2.83 8.55 8.50
CA ASN A 152 2.97 7.10 8.35
C ASN A 152 4.30 6.67 7.70
N GLY A 153 5.09 7.60 7.14
CA GLY A 153 6.39 7.31 6.50
C GLY A 153 6.32 6.98 5.02
N ASN A 154 5.21 7.27 4.34
CA ASN A 154 5.07 7.09 2.88
C ASN A 154 5.74 8.22 2.07
N GLY A 155 6.02 9.37 2.70
CA GLY A 155 6.41 10.59 2.02
C GLY A 155 5.18 11.33 1.47
N GLU A 156 5.37 12.14 0.44
CA GLU A 156 4.28 12.91 -0.17
C GLU A 156 3.63 12.16 -1.33
N ALA A 157 2.32 12.31 -1.49
CA ALA A 157 1.64 11.91 -2.72
C ALA A 157 2.11 12.80 -3.87
N MET A 158 2.46 12.20 -4.99
CA MET A 158 2.90 12.90 -6.20
C MET A 158 1.73 13.02 -7.18
N PHE A 159 1.40 14.24 -7.56
CA PHE A 159 0.33 14.54 -8.52
C PHE A 159 0.93 14.84 -9.89
N ASP A 160 0.52 14.07 -10.90
CA ASP A 160 1.00 14.21 -12.27
C ASP A 160 -0.07 14.88 -13.14
N PHE A 161 0.24 16.08 -13.60
CA PHE A 161 -0.60 16.91 -14.46
C PHE A 161 -0.15 16.90 -15.92
N SER A 162 0.89 16.13 -16.27
CA SER A 162 1.42 16.06 -17.64
C SER A 162 0.50 15.35 -18.63
N LEU A 163 -0.41 14.52 -18.10
CA LEU A 163 -1.39 13.80 -18.90
C LEU A 163 -2.60 14.68 -19.17
N HIS A 164 -2.69 15.29 -20.34
CA HIS A 164 -3.79 16.23 -20.68
C HIS A 164 -5.20 15.63 -20.56
N THR A 165 -5.35 14.33 -20.81
CA THR A 165 -6.64 13.62 -20.80
C THR A 165 -6.86 12.76 -19.57
N ALA A 166 -5.92 12.78 -18.64
CA ALA A 166 -5.98 12.01 -17.39
C ALA A 166 -5.29 12.78 -16.26
N PHE A 167 -5.66 12.44 -15.05
CA PHE A 167 -5.01 12.89 -13.83
C PHE A 167 -4.47 11.66 -13.10
N ARG A 168 -3.20 11.69 -12.70
CA ARG A 168 -2.59 10.59 -11.96
C ARG A 168 -2.04 11.06 -10.62
N VAL A 169 -2.24 10.24 -9.60
CA VAL A 169 -1.60 10.39 -8.30
C VAL A 169 -0.84 9.11 -7.95
N VAL A 170 0.33 9.28 -7.35
CA VAL A 170 1.21 8.20 -6.89
C VAL A 170 1.36 8.31 -5.39
N GLU A 171 1.13 7.21 -4.69
CA GLU A 171 1.31 7.02 -3.26
C GLU A 171 2.35 5.93 -3.05
N ASN A 172 3.51 6.27 -2.45
CA ASN A 172 4.55 5.29 -2.18
C ASN A 172 4.22 4.43 -0.96
N VAL A 173 4.77 3.22 -0.90
CA VAL A 173 4.72 2.38 0.30
C VAL A 173 5.47 3.06 1.44
N SER A 174 4.96 2.91 2.66
CA SER A 174 5.64 3.41 3.87
C SER A 174 7.01 2.77 4.03
N LYS A 175 8.05 3.60 4.14
CA LYS A 175 9.41 3.13 4.45
C LYS A 175 9.46 2.44 5.80
N LYS A 176 8.78 3.00 6.81
CA LYS A 176 8.66 2.41 8.15
C LYS A 176 8.04 1.01 8.12
N TYR A 177 7.14 0.74 7.16
CA TYR A 177 6.48 -0.56 7.04
C TYR A 177 7.46 -1.70 6.76
N PHE A 178 8.61 -1.43 6.12
CA PHE A 178 9.65 -2.42 5.84
C PHE A 178 10.80 -2.42 6.86
N GLU A 179 10.81 -1.49 7.80
CA GLU A 179 11.84 -1.45 8.84
C GLU A 179 11.74 -2.69 9.75
N GLU A 180 12.85 -3.37 9.98
CA GLU A 180 12.90 -4.60 10.79
C GLU A 180 12.87 -4.32 12.31
N GLY A 181 12.86 -3.06 12.72
CA GLY A 181 12.66 -2.63 14.09
C GLY A 181 13.90 -2.10 14.80
N PHE A 182 13.74 -1.77 16.07
CA PHE A 182 14.75 -1.15 16.91
C PHE A 182 15.97 -2.08 17.08
N GLY A 183 17.16 -1.62 16.65
CA GLY A 183 18.43 -2.31 16.89
C GLY A 183 18.96 -3.16 15.72
N THR A 184 18.33 -3.16 14.56
CA THR A 184 18.93 -3.71 13.35
C THR A 184 19.82 -2.67 12.66
N ASP A 185 20.84 -2.18 13.33
CA ASP A 185 22.02 -1.69 12.63
C ASP A 185 22.60 -2.89 11.89
N THR A 186 22.45 -2.91 10.60
CA THR A 186 23.07 -3.84 9.68
C THR A 186 24.59 -3.64 9.71
N GLN A 187 25.23 -4.08 10.75
CA GLN A 187 26.56 -4.62 10.62
C GLN A 187 26.39 -6.01 9.99
N GLU A 188 26.75 -6.13 8.73
CA GLU A 188 27.13 -7.39 8.10
C GLU A 188 28.27 -8.01 8.91
N THR A 189 27.97 -8.58 10.06
CA THR A 189 28.82 -9.55 10.68
C THR A 189 28.55 -10.86 9.98
N SER A 190 29.38 -11.14 8.98
CA SER A 190 29.64 -12.48 8.50
C SER A 190 29.69 -13.41 9.70
N ARG A 191 28.61 -14.09 10.01
CA ARG A 191 28.64 -15.22 10.95
C ARG A 191 29.37 -16.34 10.26
N LYS A 192 30.73 -16.32 10.41
CA LYS A 192 31.53 -17.51 10.23
C LYS A 192 30.97 -18.55 11.21
N HIS A 193 30.41 -19.59 10.70
CA HIS A 193 30.08 -20.79 11.44
C HIS A 193 31.35 -21.26 12.18
N PRO A 194 31.34 -21.50 13.49
CA PRO A 194 32.45 -22.19 14.12
C PRO A 194 32.35 -23.67 13.75
N GLU A 195 33.11 -24.08 12.73
CA GLU A 195 33.53 -25.47 12.60
C GLU A 195 34.48 -25.72 13.74
N ASN A 196 34.09 -26.44 14.77
CA ASN A 196 34.89 -27.32 15.57
C ASN A 196 34.06 -27.89 16.74
N ILE A 197 33.34 -28.95 16.44
CA ILE A 197 32.95 -29.92 17.46
C ILE A 197 33.96 -31.03 17.37
N GLN A 198 34.97 -31.01 18.26
CA GLN A 198 35.92 -32.09 18.49
C GLN A 198 35.16 -33.37 18.80
N LYS A 199 35.37 -34.40 17.99
CA LYS A 199 35.00 -35.79 18.29
C LYS A 199 35.85 -36.27 19.46
N THR A 200 35.33 -36.25 20.65
CA THR A 200 35.91 -37.02 21.79
C THR A 200 35.45 -38.47 21.65
N SER A 201 36.34 -39.27 21.12
CA SER A 201 36.25 -40.74 21.17
C SER A 201 36.27 -41.21 22.63
N ARG A 202 35.18 -41.70 23.14
CA ARG A 202 35.16 -42.51 24.36
C ARG A 202 35.62 -43.89 23.99
N LYS A 203 36.89 -44.24 24.39
CA LYS A 203 37.37 -45.63 24.46
C LYS A 203 36.62 -46.33 25.59
N HIS A 204 36.01 -47.44 25.28
CA HIS A 204 35.54 -48.42 26.23
C HIS A 204 36.76 -49.20 26.76
N PRO A 205 36.89 -49.48 28.10
CA PRO A 205 37.89 -50.39 28.60
C PRO A 205 37.45 -51.81 28.37
N GLU A 206 38.32 -52.59 27.74
CA GLU A 206 38.25 -54.05 27.65
C GLU A 206 38.38 -54.60 29.07
N ASN A 207 37.44 -55.44 29.46
CA ASN A 207 37.51 -56.25 30.66
C ASN A 207 38.00 -57.66 30.24
N GLN A 208 39.30 -57.87 30.44
CA GLN A 208 39.90 -59.22 30.47
C GLN A 208 39.50 -59.88 31.77
N ASN A 209 38.87 -61.02 31.66
CA ASN A 209 39.00 -62.08 32.64
C ASN A 209 38.82 -63.43 31.94
N ASN A 210 39.95 -64.08 31.85
CA ASN A 210 40.13 -65.49 31.51
C ASN A 210 40.35 -66.25 32.87
N PRO A 211 40.54 -67.53 32.90
CA PRO A 211 39.61 -68.66 32.94
C PRO A 211 39.91 -69.53 34.20
N THR A 212 39.19 -70.57 34.35
CA THR A 212 39.73 -71.89 34.91
C THR A 212 38.56 -72.84 35.04
N THR A 213 38.64 -73.88 34.30
CA THR A 213 38.96 -75.28 34.52
C THR A 213 38.05 -76.06 35.50
N ASN A 214 37.72 -77.22 35.01
CA ASN A 214 37.45 -78.51 35.69
C ASN A 214 35.98 -78.83 36.04
N ASN A 215 35.39 -79.73 35.43
CA ASN A 215 35.28 -81.24 35.30
C ASN A 215 34.16 -81.58 34.39
#